data_0c9a7d89bc18f3dda151ed40f2bf5e96
#
_entry.id   0c9a7d89bc18f3dda151ed40f2bf5e96
#
_cell.length_a   1.000
_cell.length_b   1.000
_cell.length_c   1.000
_cell.angle_alpha   90.00
_cell.angle_beta   90.00
_cell.angle_gamma   90.00
#
_symmetry.space_group_name_H-M   'P 1'
#
loop_
_entity.id
_entity.type
_entity.pdbx_description
1 polymer ?
#
loop_
_entity_poly.entity_id
_entity_poly.type
_entity_poly.pdbx_seq_one_letter_code
_entity_poly.pdbx_strand_id
1 'polypeptide(L)'
;MRILMLAHRIPYPPHTGDKIRAYQVARHLARGHELTLGFVIDDASDRAGLEALRRDIPDLEWGGLWKPTALARGLAGLAMGGSLSIAYFRSGRLARRVSRRLRDRAYDAVYISSSPMVEYVRGTTLPVVMDFVDVDSDKWAQYASKQRPPLSWVYRLEGRRLRRFEAEAVRWGHRCILATAAEEKLLKSFAPWARTAVIPNGVDLAGYGPPADGPTIIFTGAMDYFPNVDAVQHFCADVFPAVARAVPSARFLIVGLNPSPAVRKLGETPGVTVTGAVRDVQPYYRQSSVCVAPLRIARGIQNKILQSMALGVPVVATSAAARGLECRPGEHFLVEDDPARLAEAVVGLLRDGAARTALATRARAFVEGHHSWAAVLERVEAIVMEAAGEHPARSAPNRVSVSAAGSKAGATRP
;
A
#
# COMPACT_ATOMS: atom_id res chain seq x y z
N MET A 1 0.30 -23.92 -6.92
CA MET A 1 1.23 -23.24 -7.86
C MET A 1 2.49 -22.82 -7.12
N ARG A 2 3.60 -22.61 -7.83
CA ARG A 2 4.82 -22.01 -7.31
C ARG A 2 4.89 -20.55 -7.73
N ILE A 3 4.89 -19.64 -6.77
CA ILE A 3 4.84 -18.19 -7.00
C ILE A 3 6.11 -17.55 -6.44
N LEU A 4 6.77 -16.72 -7.25
CA LEU A 4 7.83 -15.82 -6.80
C LEU A 4 7.22 -14.44 -6.55
N MET A 5 7.15 -14.01 -5.30
CA MET A 5 6.73 -12.65 -4.95
C MET A 5 7.94 -11.79 -4.59
N LEU A 6 8.01 -10.58 -5.15
CA LEU A 6 9.06 -9.61 -4.84
C LEU A 6 8.46 -8.33 -4.26
N ALA A 7 8.94 -7.91 -3.08
CA ALA A 7 8.56 -6.68 -2.42
C ALA A 7 9.76 -5.74 -2.25
N HIS A 8 9.58 -4.43 -2.43
CA HIS A 8 10.68 -3.46 -2.35
C HIS A 8 11.21 -3.25 -0.92
N ARG A 9 10.46 -3.69 0.09
CA ARG A 9 10.85 -3.72 1.51
C ARG A 9 10.35 -4.99 2.17
N ILE A 10 10.99 -5.37 3.27
CA ILE A 10 10.46 -6.42 4.14
C ILE A 10 9.02 -6.05 4.57
N PRO A 11 8.02 -6.91 4.30
CA PRO A 11 6.62 -6.54 4.57
C PRO A 11 6.21 -6.63 6.05
N TYR A 12 7.07 -7.14 6.92
CA TYR A 12 6.80 -7.29 8.35
C TYR A 12 7.79 -6.48 9.21
N PRO A 13 7.35 -5.81 10.30
CA PRO A 13 5.96 -5.63 10.71
C PRO A 13 5.16 -4.69 9.80
N PRO A 14 3.86 -4.95 9.59
CA PRO A 14 3.02 -4.21 8.63
C PRO A 14 2.53 -2.87 9.21
N HIS A 15 3.43 -1.88 9.35
CA HIS A 15 3.13 -0.58 9.95
C HIS A 15 2.85 0.54 8.94
N THR A 16 3.19 0.33 7.67
CA THR A 16 2.98 1.31 6.58
C THR A 16 2.12 0.69 5.49
N GLY A 17 1.44 1.53 4.70
CA GLY A 17 0.47 1.05 3.72
C GLY A 17 1.04 0.05 2.72
N ASP A 18 2.25 0.30 2.23
CA ASP A 18 2.99 -0.59 1.34
C ASP A 18 3.31 -1.95 2.00
N LYS A 19 3.78 -1.93 3.27
CA LYS A 19 4.05 -3.14 4.04
C LYS A 19 2.78 -3.93 4.36
N ILE A 20 1.68 -3.25 4.72
CA ILE A 20 0.39 -3.88 5.03
C ILE A 20 -0.08 -4.68 3.82
N ARG A 21 -0.20 -4.05 2.64
CA ARG A 21 -0.66 -4.72 1.43
C ARG A 21 0.25 -5.88 1.04
N ALA A 22 1.57 -5.65 0.97
CA ALA A 22 2.52 -6.69 0.62
C ALA A 22 2.48 -7.89 1.59
N TYR A 23 2.33 -7.64 2.91
CA TYR A 23 2.21 -8.70 3.90
C TYR A 23 0.93 -9.51 3.76
N GLN A 24 -0.22 -8.84 3.60
CA GLN A 24 -1.50 -9.52 3.45
C GLN A 24 -1.55 -10.38 2.18
N VAL A 25 -1.06 -9.85 1.06
CA VAL A 25 -0.96 -10.62 -0.20
C VAL A 25 -0.01 -11.81 -0.04
N ALA A 26 1.19 -11.61 0.52
CA ALA A 26 2.15 -12.68 0.73
C ALA A 26 1.60 -13.79 1.61
N ARG A 27 0.97 -13.42 2.74
CA ARG A 27 0.37 -14.37 3.68
C ARG A 27 -0.80 -15.14 3.07
N HIS A 28 -1.63 -14.48 2.25
CA HIS A 28 -2.74 -15.12 1.57
C HIS A 28 -2.24 -16.13 0.54
N LEU A 29 -1.33 -15.71 -0.34
CA LEU A 29 -0.77 -16.60 -1.37
C LEU A 29 0.01 -17.79 -0.75
N ALA A 30 0.69 -17.61 0.37
CA ALA A 30 1.40 -18.68 1.07
C ALA A 30 0.47 -19.76 1.66
N ARG A 31 -0.81 -19.46 1.86
CA ARG A 31 -1.78 -20.46 2.37
C ARG A 31 -2.23 -21.46 1.30
N GLY A 32 -2.33 -20.99 0.05
CA GLY A 32 -2.82 -21.80 -1.07
C GLY A 32 -1.74 -22.27 -2.05
N HIS A 33 -0.53 -21.71 -1.96
CA HIS A 33 0.54 -21.90 -2.96
C HIS A 33 1.91 -22.04 -2.31
N GLU A 34 2.87 -22.60 -3.06
CA GLU A 34 4.28 -22.57 -2.71
C GLU A 34 4.85 -21.17 -3.01
N LEU A 35 4.98 -20.33 -1.99
CA LEU A 35 5.44 -18.96 -2.13
C LEU A 35 6.92 -18.82 -1.77
N THR A 36 7.72 -18.27 -2.68
CA THR A 36 9.04 -17.70 -2.38
C THR A 36 8.90 -16.18 -2.30
N LEU A 37 9.20 -15.58 -1.15
CA LEU A 37 9.13 -14.13 -0.95
C LEU A 37 10.52 -13.51 -0.97
N GLY A 38 10.78 -12.66 -1.97
CA GLY A 38 12.00 -11.87 -2.10
C GLY A 38 11.79 -10.41 -1.71
N PHE A 39 12.71 -9.81 -0.95
CA PHE A 39 12.61 -8.41 -0.53
C PHE A 39 13.95 -7.76 -0.21
N VAL A 40 13.91 -6.45 -0.04
CA VAL A 40 15.05 -5.64 0.39
C VAL A 40 14.85 -5.20 1.86
N ILE A 41 15.96 -5.16 2.61
CA ILE A 41 16.01 -4.59 3.96
C ILE A 41 16.84 -3.31 3.87
N ASP A 42 16.19 -2.16 4.00
CA ASP A 42 16.81 -0.83 3.98
C ASP A 42 16.90 -0.17 5.36
N ASP A 43 16.31 -0.81 6.38
CA ASP A 43 16.46 -0.44 7.79
C ASP A 43 16.90 -1.63 8.63
N ALA A 44 17.94 -1.42 9.47
CA ALA A 44 18.48 -2.48 10.31
C ALA A 44 17.46 -2.97 11.37
N SER A 45 16.58 -2.09 11.83
CA SER A 45 15.53 -2.41 12.81
C SER A 45 14.51 -3.42 12.26
N ASP A 46 14.28 -3.40 10.94
CA ASP A 46 13.35 -4.33 10.28
C ASP A 46 13.83 -5.79 10.30
N ARG A 47 15.12 -6.04 10.57
CA ARG A 47 15.67 -7.43 10.68
C ARG A 47 15.03 -8.22 11.80
N ALA A 48 14.62 -7.56 12.87
CA ALA A 48 13.91 -8.23 13.97
C ALA A 48 12.59 -8.90 13.52
N GLY A 49 12.00 -8.42 12.43
CA GLY A 49 10.78 -9.00 11.87
C GLY A 49 10.98 -10.28 11.05
N LEU A 50 12.22 -10.66 10.71
CA LEU A 50 12.51 -11.79 9.82
C LEU A 50 12.01 -13.14 10.38
N GLU A 51 12.21 -13.38 11.67
CA GLU A 51 11.79 -14.65 12.29
C GLU A 51 10.26 -14.76 12.39
N ALA A 52 9.60 -13.64 12.70
CA ALA A 52 8.14 -13.60 12.69
C ALA A 52 7.58 -13.82 11.28
N LEU A 53 8.18 -13.21 10.27
CA LEU A 53 7.79 -13.39 8.87
C LEU A 53 7.99 -14.83 8.38
N ARG A 54 9.07 -15.52 8.83
CA ARG A 54 9.34 -16.94 8.49
C ARG A 54 8.30 -17.92 9.02
N ARG A 55 7.61 -17.58 10.09
CA ARG A 55 6.51 -18.43 10.61
C ARG A 55 5.34 -18.49 9.66
N ASP A 56 5.06 -17.35 8.99
CA ASP A 56 3.97 -17.25 8.03
C ASP A 56 4.41 -17.65 6.61
N ILE A 57 5.68 -17.35 6.26
CA ILE A 57 6.23 -17.59 4.92
C ILE A 57 7.66 -18.16 5.08
N PRO A 58 7.82 -19.46 5.00
CA PRO A 58 9.12 -20.11 5.28
C PRO A 58 10.23 -19.82 4.27
N ASP A 59 9.88 -19.69 2.96
CA ASP A 59 10.86 -19.52 1.87
C ASP A 59 11.11 -18.03 1.58
N LEU A 60 12.16 -17.47 2.19
CA LEU A 60 12.53 -16.06 2.12
C LEU A 60 13.88 -15.87 1.41
N GLU A 61 13.91 -14.93 0.47
CA GLU A 61 15.11 -14.40 -0.15
C GLU A 61 15.24 -12.89 0.10
N TRP A 62 16.38 -12.42 0.60
CA TRP A 62 16.55 -11.02 0.90
C TRP A 62 17.94 -10.47 0.60
N GLY A 63 18.00 -9.16 0.38
CA GLY A 63 19.23 -8.39 0.26
C GLY A 63 19.18 -7.14 1.11
N GLY A 64 20.30 -6.83 1.80
CA GLY A 64 20.39 -5.57 2.54
C GLY A 64 20.75 -4.40 1.63
N LEU A 65 20.31 -3.22 2.01
CA LEU A 65 20.77 -1.93 1.49
C LEU A 65 21.36 -1.10 2.63
N TRP A 66 22.49 -0.46 2.36
CA TRP A 66 22.99 0.59 3.21
C TRP A 66 22.56 1.93 2.61
N LYS A 67 21.77 2.70 3.35
CA LYS A 67 21.10 3.92 2.85
C LYS A 67 22.05 4.89 2.13
N PRO A 68 23.27 5.22 2.64
CA PRO A 68 24.18 6.13 1.93
C PRO A 68 24.61 5.62 0.55
N THR A 69 25.00 4.34 0.46
CA THR A 69 25.41 3.77 -0.84
C THR A 69 24.24 3.58 -1.79
N ALA A 70 23.05 3.28 -1.27
CA ALA A 70 21.82 3.19 -2.07
C ALA A 70 21.46 4.57 -2.64
N LEU A 71 21.57 5.64 -1.84
CA LEU A 71 21.33 7.00 -2.30
C LEU A 71 22.37 7.44 -3.36
N ALA A 72 23.65 7.19 -3.12
CA ALA A 72 24.72 7.49 -4.09
C ALA A 72 24.47 6.76 -5.43
N ARG A 73 24.07 5.48 -5.37
CA ARG A 73 23.70 4.70 -6.55
C ARG A 73 22.45 5.24 -7.23
N GLY A 74 21.45 5.67 -6.47
CA GLY A 74 20.24 6.32 -7.00
C GLY A 74 20.59 7.58 -7.77
N LEU A 75 21.42 8.47 -7.20
CA LEU A 75 21.87 9.69 -7.86
C LEU A 75 22.71 9.41 -9.10
N ALA A 76 23.62 8.43 -9.04
CA ALA A 76 24.40 8.00 -10.21
C ALA A 76 23.47 7.42 -11.29
N GLY A 77 22.50 6.59 -10.93
CA GLY A 77 21.49 6.06 -11.85
C GLY A 77 20.71 7.18 -12.54
N LEU A 78 20.31 8.20 -11.78
CA LEU A 78 19.62 9.38 -12.32
C LEU A 78 20.50 10.16 -13.30
N ALA A 79 21.77 10.37 -12.97
CA ALA A 79 22.74 11.04 -13.85
C ALA A 79 22.98 10.28 -15.15
N MET A 80 23.01 8.94 -15.08
CA MET A 80 23.18 8.06 -16.25
C MET A 80 21.88 7.83 -17.07
N GLY A 81 20.82 8.56 -16.79
CA GLY A 81 19.59 8.49 -17.55
C GLY A 81 18.51 7.52 -17.05
N GLY A 82 18.79 6.80 -15.95
CA GLY A 82 17.84 5.92 -15.27
C GLY A 82 16.98 6.66 -14.23
N SER A 83 16.20 5.89 -13.45
CA SER A 83 15.43 6.37 -12.30
C SER A 83 16.23 6.21 -11.01
N LEU A 84 16.17 7.21 -10.14
CA LEU A 84 16.76 7.20 -8.81
C LEU A 84 16.14 6.07 -7.96
N SER A 85 14.81 5.98 -7.95
CA SER A 85 14.07 4.98 -7.16
C SER A 85 14.44 3.55 -7.57
N ILE A 86 14.51 3.27 -8.87
CA ILE A 86 14.88 1.95 -9.38
C ILE A 86 16.30 1.58 -8.98
N ALA A 87 17.25 2.51 -9.16
CA ALA A 87 18.65 2.30 -8.80
C ALA A 87 18.84 2.21 -7.27
N TYR A 88 18.09 2.97 -6.47
CA TYR A 88 18.13 2.93 -5.02
C TYR A 88 17.82 1.53 -4.47
N PHE A 89 16.71 0.92 -4.92
CA PHE A 89 16.24 -0.38 -4.42
C PHE A 89 16.98 -1.58 -5.04
N ARG A 90 18.02 -1.37 -5.85
CA ARG A 90 18.82 -2.45 -6.45
C ARG A 90 19.81 -3.04 -5.43
N SER A 91 19.58 -4.29 -5.02
CA SER A 91 20.48 -5.08 -4.20
C SER A 91 21.12 -6.19 -5.02
N GLY A 92 22.46 -6.15 -5.22
CA GLY A 92 23.17 -7.19 -5.98
C GLY A 92 23.05 -8.58 -5.33
N ARG A 93 22.91 -8.64 -4.00
CA ARG A 93 22.69 -9.91 -3.28
C ARG A 93 21.32 -10.51 -3.64
N LEU A 94 20.26 -9.69 -3.57
CA LEU A 94 18.90 -10.13 -3.94
C LEU A 94 18.85 -10.52 -5.43
N ALA A 95 19.44 -9.71 -6.32
CA ALA A 95 19.48 -10.01 -7.76
C ALA A 95 20.10 -11.39 -8.06
N ARG A 96 21.27 -11.71 -7.47
CA ARG A 96 21.89 -13.02 -7.64
C ARG A 96 21.02 -14.17 -7.12
N ARG A 97 20.33 -13.98 -5.98
CA ARG A 97 19.43 -14.99 -5.40
C ARG A 97 18.20 -15.21 -6.27
N VAL A 98 17.54 -14.14 -6.69
CA VAL A 98 16.37 -14.21 -7.58
C VAL A 98 16.76 -14.87 -8.91
N SER A 99 17.87 -14.45 -9.54
CA SER A 99 18.33 -15.06 -10.79
C SER A 99 18.66 -16.56 -10.65
N ARG A 100 19.23 -16.97 -9.51
CA ARG A 100 19.45 -18.39 -9.21
C ARG A 100 18.12 -19.13 -9.09
N ARG A 101 17.19 -18.62 -8.27
CA ARG A 101 15.86 -19.22 -8.09
C ARG A 101 15.09 -19.38 -9.39
N LEU A 102 15.14 -18.38 -10.27
CA LEU A 102 14.49 -18.43 -11.60
C LEU A 102 15.12 -19.49 -12.52
N ARG A 103 16.42 -19.80 -12.36
CA ARG A 103 17.06 -20.89 -13.11
C ARG A 103 16.82 -22.28 -12.52
N ASP A 104 16.90 -22.37 -11.19
CA ASP A 104 16.94 -23.65 -10.50
C ASP A 104 15.55 -24.18 -10.15
N ARG A 105 14.53 -23.33 -10.22
CA ARG A 105 13.15 -23.66 -9.82
C ARG A 105 12.14 -23.18 -10.85
N ALA A 106 11.26 -24.09 -11.27
CA ALA A 106 10.15 -23.71 -12.12
C ALA A 106 9.07 -22.97 -11.30
N TYR A 107 8.86 -21.69 -11.58
CA TYR A 107 7.74 -20.92 -11.07
C TYR A 107 6.61 -20.90 -12.11
N ASP A 108 5.37 -20.77 -11.62
CA ASP A 108 4.19 -20.65 -12.46
C ASP A 108 3.84 -19.18 -12.75
N ALA A 109 4.15 -18.29 -11.80
CA ALA A 109 3.93 -16.85 -11.92
C ALA A 109 4.91 -16.05 -11.05
N VAL A 110 5.07 -14.77 -11.40
CA VAL A 110 5.77 -13.78 -10.60
C VAL A 110 4.80 -12.69 -10.19
N TYR A 111 4.79 -12.34 -8.89
CA TYR A 111 4.05 -11.21 -8.36
C TYR A 111 5.02 -10.12 -7.89
N ILE A 112 4.87 -8.92 -8.40
CA ILE A 112 5.70 -7.76 -8.08
C ILE A 112 4.91 -6.78 -7.23
N SER A 113 5.38 -6.51 -6.01
CA SER A 113 4.86 -5.44 -5.17
C SER A 113 5.79 -4.22 -5.27
N SER A 114 5.33 -3.18 -5.97
CA SER A 114 6.04 -1.93 -6.27
C SER A 114 7.00 -1.97 -7.47
N SER A 115 7.01 -0.88 -8.24
CA SER A 115 7.71 -0.74 -9.52
C SER A 115 9.22 -1.04 -9.50
N PRO A 116 10.02 -0.74 -8.44
CA PRO A 116 11.45 -1.05 -8.43
C PRO A 116 11.80 -2.53 -8.52
N MET A 117 10.87 -3.42 -8.15
CA MET A 117 11.13 -4.85 -8.13
C MET A 117 11.07 -5.49 -9.51
N VAL A 118 10.52 -4.80 -10.49
CA VAL A 118 10.45 -5.22 -11.89
C VAL A 118 11.84 -5.53 -12.45
N GLU A 119 12.88 -4.77 -12.08
CA GLU A 119 14.25 -4.98 -12.54
C GLU A 119 14.84 -6.35 -12.18
N TYR A 120 14.36 -6.98 -11.12
CA TYR A 120 14.88 -8.28 -10.68
C TYR A 120 14.43 -9.46 -11.56
N VAL A 121 13.38 -9.25 -12.35
CA VAL A 121 12.78 -10.26 -13.23
C VAL A 121 12.74 -9.83 -14.69
N ARG A 122 13.44 -8.74 -15.04
CA ARG A 122 13.54 -8.27 -16.42
C ARG A 122 14.09 -9.39 -17.32
N GLY A 123 13.38 -9.66 -18.41
CA GLY A 123 13.73 -10.73 -19.35
C GLY A 123 13.26 -12.13 -18.96
N THR A 124 12.49 -12.30 -17.89
CA THR A 124 11.78 -13.56 -17.62
C THR A 124 10.70 -13.81 -18.66
N THR A 125 10.48 -15.08 -18.98
CA THR A 125 9.35 -15.53 -19.82
C THR A 125 8.13 -15.88 -18.99
N LEU A 126 8.24 -15.87 -17.65
CA LEU A 126 7.15 -16.17 -16.76
C LEU A 126 6.09 -15.06 -16.79
N PRO A 127 4.82 -15.39 -16.54
CA PRO A 127 3.77 -14.40 -16.37
C PRO A 127 4.05 -13.52 -15.14
N VAL A 128 4.03 -12.20 -15.33
CA VAL A 128 4.31 -11.21 -14.29
C VAL A 128 3.07 -10.39 -14.01
N VAL A 129 2.59 -10.46 -12.77
CA VAL A 129 1.57 -9.56 -12.22
C VAL A 129 2.27 -8.45 -11.44
N MET A 130 2.03 -7.20 -11.83
CA MET A 130 2.63 -6.02 -11.23
C MET A 130 1.62 -5.29 -10.37
N ASP A 131 1.76 -5.33 -9.06
CA ASP A 131 0.97 -4.54 -8.13
C ASP A 131 1.69 -3.23 -7.83
N PHE A 132 1.42 -2.22 -8.63
CA PHE A 132 2.00 -0.89 -8.45
C PHE A 132 1.30 -0.12 -7.35
N VAL A 133 0.05 -0.45 -7.06
CA VAL A 133 -0.82 0.26 -6.11
C VAL A 133 -1.14 1.67 -6.61
N ASP A 134 -0.10 2.52 -6.72
CA ASP A 134 -0.14 3.90 -7.19
C ASP A 134 0.87 4.12 -8.32
N VAL A 135 0.68 5.17 -9.12
CA VAL A 135 1.64 5.62 -10.13
C VAL A 135 2.73 6.47 -9.45
N ASP A 136 3.83 5.84 -9.06
CA ASP A 136 4.90 6.48 -8.29
C ASP A 136 5.55 7.69 -8.99
N SER A 137 5.60 7.67 -10.32
CA SER A 137 6.17 8.79 -11.11
C SER A 137 5.44 10.10 -10.89
N ASP A 138 4.13 10.08 -10.70
CA ASP A 138 3.34 11.29 -10.45
C ASP A 138 3.50 11.81 -9.01
N LYS A 139 3.77 10.94 -8.06
CA LYS A 139 4.15 11.30 -6.69
C LYS A 139 5.38 12.21 -6.66
N TRP A 140 6.41 11.88 -7.45
CA TRP A 140 7.59 12.71 -7.60
C TRP A 140 7.29 14.07 -8.25
N ALA A 141 6.38 14.11 -9.22
CA ALA A 141 5.92 15.37 -9.83
C ALA A 141 5.22 16.28 -8.81
N GLN A 142 4.39 15.71 -7.93
CA GLN A 142 3.75 16.46 -6.84
C GLN A 142 4.75 16.96 -5.80
N TYR A 143 5.73 16.16 -5.42
CA TYR A 143 6.79 16.61 -4.52
C TYR A 143 7.59 17.77 -5.13
N ALA A 144 7.87 17.70 -6.43
CA ALA A 144 8.59 18.77 -7.14
C ALA A 144 7.86 20.12 -7.07
N SER A 145 6.53 20.14 -7.07
CA SER A 145 5.73 21.38 -6.99
C SER A 145 5.79 22.04 -5.60
N LYS A 146 6.17 21.30 -4.57
CA LYS A 146 6.23 21.77 -3.17
C LYS A 146 7.67 22.07 -2.69
N GLN A 147 8.67 21.84 -3.52
CA GLN A 147 10.09 22.04 -3.19
C GLN A 147 10.70 23.16 -4.00
N ARG A 148 11.73 23.79 -3.44
CA ARG A 148 12.55 24.81 -4.13
C ARG A 148 13.72 24.14 -4.87
N PRO A 149 14.28 24.82 -5.92
CA PRO A 149 15.54 24.39 -6.51
C PRO A 149 16.67 24.31 -5.47
N PRO A 150 17.62 23.35 -5.62
CA PRO A 150 17.75 22.38 -6.71
C PRO A 150 16.89 21.12 -6.57
N LEU A 151 16.30 20.87 -5.39
CA LEU A 151 15.60 19.63 -5.07
C LEU A 151 14.36 19.42 -5.99
N SER A 152 13.64 20.49 -6.32
CA SER A 152 12.50 20.41 -7.26
C SER A 152 12.91 19.93 -8.65
N TRP A 153 14.13 20.26 -9.11
CA TRP A 153 14.65 19.78 -10.40
C TRP A 153 14.95 18.30 -10.38
N VAL A 154 15.56 17.81 -9.29
CA VAL A 154 15.85 16.39 -9.08
C VAL A 154 14.53 15.60 -9.08
N TYR A 155 13.50 16.06 -8.37
CA TYR A 155 12.20 15.41 -8.30
C TYR A 155 11.47 15.40 -9.65
N ARG A 156 11.52 16.49 -10.42
CA ARG A 156 10.95 16.53 -11.78
C ARG A 156 11.67 15.55 -12.72
N LEU A 157 12.99 15.46 -12.62
CA LEU A 157 13.78 14.55 -13.43
C LEU A 157 13.45 13.10 -13.07
N GLU A 158 13.40 12.78 -11.77
CA GLU A 158 13.02 11.45 -11.30
C GLU A 158 11.62 11.07 -11.77
N GLY A 159 10.63 11.94 -11.58
CA GLY A 159 9.25 11.67 -12.06
C GLY A 159 9.20 11.35 -13.55
N ARG A 160 9.95 12.10 -14.39
CA ARG A 160 10.03 11.81 -15.83
C ARG A 160 10.69 10.46 -16.14
N ARG A 161 11.78 10.13 -15.43
CA ARG A 161 12.52 8.88 -15.63
C ARG A 161 11.71 7.67 -15.18
N LEU A 162 11.11 7.76 -14.00
CA LEU A 162 10.27 6.71 -13.45
C LEU A 162 9.04 6.46 -14.33
N ARG A 163 8.41 7.53 -14.85
CA ARG A 163 7.26 7.40 -15.78
C ARG A 163 7.61 6.62 -17.04
N ARG A 164 8.81 6.84 -17.60
CA ARG A 164 9.30 6.05 -18.76
C ARG A 164 9.49 4.58 -18.37
N PHE A 165 10.07 4.35 -17.20
CA PHE A 165 10.27 3.00 -16.69
C PHE A 165 8.94 2.28 -16.45
N GLU A 166 7.96 2.92 -15.80
CA GLU A 166 6.62 2.37 -15.59
C GLU A 166 5.94 2.02 -16.92
N ALA A 167 5.98 2.94 -17.89
CA ALA A 167 5.43 2.71 -19.23
C ALA A 167 6.10 1.55 -19.98
N GLU A 168 7.41 1.37 -19.81
CA GLU A 168 8.15 0.23 -20.36
C GLU A 168 7.80 -1.06 -19.64
N ALA A 169 7.79 -1.05 -18.31
CA ALA A 169 7.52 -2.22 -17.49
C ALA A 169 6.17 -2.88 -17.81
N VAL A 170 5.11 -2.08 -17.94
CA VAL A 170 3.76 -2.61 -18.22
C VAL A 170 3.57 -3.12 -19.65
N ARG A 171 4.56 -2.98 -20.55
CA ARG A 171 4.51 -3.58 -21.89
C ARG A 171 4.70 -5.10 -21.89
N TRP A 172 5.53 -5.59 -20.98
CA TRP A 172 5.85 -7.00 -20.88
C TRP A 172 5.22 -7.70 -19.67
N GLY A 173 4.61 -6.91 -18.76
CA GLY A 173 3.79 -7.47 -17.67
C GLY A 173 2.46 -8.00 -18.17
N HIS A 174 1.95 -9.09 -17.57
CA HIS A 174 0.67 -9.69 -17.95
C HIS A 174 -0.52 -8.89 -17.42
N ARG A 175 -0.41 -8.39 -16.18
CA ARG A 175 -1.42 -7.52 -15.54
C ARG A 175 -0.73 -6.49 -14.65
N CYS A 176 -1.31 -5.28 -14.58
CA CYS A 176 -0.92 -4.25 -13.65
C CYS A 176 -2.09 -3.93 -12.72
N ILE A 177 -1.90 -4.13 -11.42
CA ILE A 177 -2.90 -3.83 -10.39
C ILE A 177 -2.66 -2.42 -9.87
N LEU A 178 -3.74 -1.65 -9.75
CA LEU A 178 -3.77 -0.29 -9.22
C LEU A 178 -4.85 -0.19 -8.15
N ALA A 179 -4.66 0.67 -7.15
CA ALA A 179 -5.58 0.75 -6.03
C ALA A 179 -6.88 1.49 -6.37
N THR A 180 -6.87 2.37 -7.37
CA THR A 180 -8.02 3.21 -7.71
C THR A 180 -8.21 3.37 -9.22
N ALA A 181 -9.43 3.66 -9.65
CA ALA A 181 -9.72 4.02 -11.04
C ALA A 181 -8.99 5.30 -11.49
N ALA A 182 -8.71 6.23 -10.57
CA ALA A 182 -7.94 7.44 -10.86
C ALA A 182 -6.48 7.11 -11.22
N GLU A 183 -5.84 6.20 -10.47
CA GLU A 183 -4.48 5.72 -10.77
C GLU A 183 -4.44 4.91 -12.07
N GLU A 184 -5.46 4.10 -12.34
CA GLU A 184 -5.61 3.40 -13.62
C GLU A 184 -5.70 4.38 -14.80
N LYS A 185 -6.57 5.39 -14.70
CA LYS A 185 -6.70 6.44 -15.72
C LYS A 185 -5.39 7.19 -15.94
N LEU A 186 -4.67 7.47 -14.85
CA LEU A 186 -3.37 8.12 -14.91
C LEU A 186 -2.33 7.24 -15.62
N LEU A 187 -2.20 5.96 -15.26
CA LEU A 187 -1.30 5.03 -15.94
C LEU A 187 -1.64 4.92 -17.43
N LYS A 188 -2.91 4.72 -17.77
CA LYS A 188 -3.39 4.64 -19.15
C LYS A 188 -3.16 5.91 -19.96
N SER A 189 -3.06 7.08 -19.34
CA SER A 189 -2.76 8.34 -20.03
C SER A 189 -1.38 8.36 -20.71
N PHE A 190 -0.45 7.54 -20.25
CA PHE A 190 0.89 7.44 -20.84
C PHE A 190 1.31 6.00 -21.20
N ALA A 191 0.53 5.01 -20.81
CA ALA A 191 0.71 3.61 -21.16
C ALA A 191 -0.65 2.97 -21.53
N PRO A 192 -1.29 3.39 -22.64
CA PRO A 192 -2.63 2.93 -23.02
C PRO A 192 -2.71 1.44 -23.34
N TRP A 193 -1.58 0.79 -23.59
CA TRP A 193 -1.46 -0.65 -23.83
C TRP A 193 -1.47 -1.48 -22.53
N ALA A 194 -1.39 -0.85 -21.35
CA ALA A 194 -1.34 -1.57 -20.08
C ALA A 194 -2.63 -2.38 -19.86
N ARG A 195 -2.48 -3.66 -19.56
CA ARG A 195 -3.57 -4.52 -19.08
C ARG A 195 -3.72 -4.31 -17.58
N THR A 196 -4.74 -3.58 -17.17
CA THR A 196 -4.92 -3.12 -15.81
C THR A 196 -6.08 -3.81 -15.09
N ALA A 197 -6.01 -3.85 -13.77
CA ALA A 197 -7.10 -4.17 -12.88
C ALA A 197 -7.11 -3.20 -11.69
N VAL A 198 -8.29 -2.76 -11.29
CA VAL A 198 -8.43 -1.91 -10.08
C VAL A 198 -8.79 -2.79 -8.90
N ILE A 199 -7.87 -2.91 -7.95
CA ILE A 199 -8.06 -3.65 -6.70
C ILE A 199 -7.67 -2.74 -5.54
N PRO A 200 -8.62 -2.23 -4.75
CA PRO A 200 -8.36 -1.30 -3.66
C PRO A 200 -7.56 -1.96 -2.52
N ASN A 201 -7.12 -1.15 -1.57
CA ASN A 201 -6.59 -1.67 -0.32
C ASN A 201 -7.70 -2.29 0.53
N GLY A 202 -7.36 -3.38 1.20
CA GLY A 202 -8.21 -3.97 2.21
C GLY A 202 -7.99 -3.34 3.58
N VAL A 203 -8.91 -3.63 4.48
CA VAL A 203 -8.80 -3.29 5.90
C VAL A 203 -9.24 -4.48 6.75
N ASP A 204 -8.67 -4.58 7.96
CA ASP A 204 -9.11 -5.55 8.95
C ASP A 204 -10.44 -5.07 9.55
N LEU A 205 -11.42 -5.94 9.52
CA LEU A 205 -12.76 -5.67 10.06
C LEU A 205 -12.90 -6.02 11.55
N ALA A 206 -11.88 -6.61 12.15
CA ALA A 206 -11.88 -6.93 13.56
C ALA A 206 -11.84 -5.68 14.46
N GLY A 207 -12.46 -5.76 15.61
CA GLY A 207 -12.40 -4.70 16.61
C GLY A 207 -13.40 -3.56 16.41
N TYR A 208 -14.43 -3.75 15.58
CA TYR A 208 -15.56 -2.79 15.48
C TYR A 208 -16.21 -2.52 16.83
N GLY A 209 -16.56 -1.27 17.05
CA GLY A 209 -17.35 -0.81 18.19
C GLY A 209 -18.03 0.53 17.88
N PRO A 210 -19.00 0.95 18.68
CA PRO A 210 -19.56 2.28 18.53
C PRO A 210 -18.48 3.33 18.78
N PRO A 211 -18.58 4.52 18.14
CA PRO A 211 -17.63 5.60 18.40
C PRO A 211 -17.70 6.02 19.87
N ALA A 212 -16.55 6.38 20.43
CA ALA A 212 -16.47 6.81 21.84
C ALA A 212 -17.35 8.03 22.10
N ASP A 213 -17.86 8.09 23.32
CA ASP A 213 -18.59 9.26 23.83
C ASP A 213 -17.59 10.18 24.53
N GLY A 214 -17.11 11.21 23.81
CA GLY A 214 -16.13 12.12 24.37
C GLY A 214 -15.53 13.07 23.32
N PRO A 215 -14.69 14.02 23.75
CA PRO A 215 -14.17 15.05 22.89
C PRO A 215 -12.82 14.68 22.25
N THR A 216 -12.56 13.40 21.99
CA THR A 216 -11.26 12.95 21.48
C THR A 216 -11.27 12.83 19.95
N ILE A 217 -10.32 13.49 19.33
CA ILE A 217 -10.05 13.48 17.89
C ILE A 217 -8.76 12.68 17.64
N ILE A 218 -8.70 11.88 16.58
CA ILE A 218 -7.50 11.09 16.25
C ILE A 218 -7.01 11.36 14.83
N PHE A 219 -5.69 11.37 14.69
CA PHE A 219 -4.98 11.22 13.42
C PHE A 219 -3.94 10.11 13.54
N THR A 220 -3.85 9.21 12.56
CA THR A 220 -2.83 8.14 12.56
C THR A 220 -1.94 8.18 11.34
N GLY A 221 -0.66 7.78 11.49
CA GLY A 221 0.27 7.66 10.37
C GLY A 221 1.75 7.63 10.76
N ALA A 222 2.64 7.46 9.79
CA ALA A 222 4.07 7.66 9.99
C ALA A 222 4.36 9.16 10.06
N MET A 223 4.94 9.64 11.16
CA MET A 223 5.10 11.08 11.47
C MET A 223 6.45 11.65 10.99
N ASP A 224 7.18 10.90 10.18
CA ASP A 224 8.29 11.32 9.33
C ASP A 224 7.91 11.44 7.85
N TYR A 225 6.71 10.99 7.48
CA TYR A 225 6.18 11.10 6.12
C TYR A 225 5.60 12.49 5.88
N PHE A 226 6.18 13.23 4.93
CA PHE A 226 5.88 14.64 4.70
C PHE A 226 4.37 14.99 4.63
N PRO A 227 3.50 14.27 3.89
CA PRO A 227 2.07 14.56 3.89
C PRO A 227 1.38 14.47 5.25
N ASN A 228 1.82 13.54 6.11
CA ASN A 228 1.27 13.41 7.47
C ASN A 228 1.76 14.53 8.39
N VAL A 229 3.05 14.89 8.27
CA VAL A 229 3.63 16.01 9.01
C VAL A 229 2.90 17.32 8.67
N ASP A 230 2.74 17.60 7.37
CA ASP A 230 2.00 18.77 6.87
C ASP A 230 0.56 18.80 7.39
N ALA A 231 -0.13 17.64 7.35
CA ALA A 231 -1.52 17.54 7.79
C ALA A 231 -1.71 17.85 9.28
N VAL A 232 -0.88 17.28 10.17
CA VAL A 232 -1.02 17.52 11.61
C VAL A 232 -0.59 18.92 12.01
N GLN A 233 0.40 19.50 11.33
CA GLN A 233 0.79 20.90 11.53
C GLN A 233 -0.33 21.84 11.10
N HIS A 234 -0.90 21.64 9.92
CA HIS A 234 -2.04 22.40 9.42
C HIS A 234 -3.25 22.29 10.37
N PHE A 235 -3.59 21.07 10.79
CA PHE A 235 -4.71 20.88 11.71
C PHE A 235 -4.49 21.60 13.04
N CYS A 236 -3.32 21.50 13.65
CA CYS A 236 -2.99 22.18 14.91
C CYS A 236 -2.96 23.70 14.79
N ALA A 237 -2.51 24.25 13.65
CA ALA A 237 -2.39 25.69 13.46
C ALA A 237 -3.71 26.34 13.06
N ASP A 238 -4.43 25.74 12.12
CA ASP A 238 -5.53 26.41 11.41
C ASP A 238 -6.92 25.89 11.79
N VAL A 239 -7.04 24.68 12.37
CA VAL A 239 -8.33 24.02 12.66
C VAL A 239 -8.55 23.83 14.15
N PHE A 240 -7.61 23.20 14.85
CA PHE A 240 -7.78 22.81 16.26
C PHE A 240 -8.05 23.97 17.22
N PRO A 241 -7.50 25.19 17.04
CA PRO A 241 -7.83 26.33 17.90
C PRO A 241 -9.32 26.71 17.86
N ALA A 242 -10.00 26.58 16.71
CA ALA A 242 -11.44 26.80 16.62
C ALA A 242 -12.23 25.69 17.30
N VAL A 243 -11.81 24.42 17.14
CA VAL A 243 -12.40 23.28 17.83
C VAL A 243 -12.27 23.42 19.34
N ALA A 244 -11.07 23.75 19.86
CA ALA A 244 -10.81 23.90 21.29
C ALA A 244 -11.63 25.06 21.92
N ARG A 245 -11.86 26.16 21.19
CA ARG A 245 -12.76 27.25 21.63
C ARG A 245 -14.19 26.78 21.75
N ALA A 246 -14.68 25.99 20.78
CA ALA A 246 -16.07 25.50 20.78
C ALA A 246 -16.29 24.34 21.75
N VAL A 247 -15.26 23.51 21.97
CA VAL A 247 -15.26 22.35 22.89
C VAL A 247 -13.97 22.40 23.71
N PRO A 248 -13.95 23.10 24.87
CA PRO A 248 -12.72 23.30 25.65
C PRO A 248 -12.08 22.02 26.19
N SER A 249 -12.82 20.94 26.29
CA SER A 249 -12.35 19.62 26.69
C SER A 249 -11.78 18.78 25.50
N ALA A 250 -11.78 19.33 24.28
CA ALA A 250 -11.32 18.62 23.08
C ALA A 250 -9.84 18.19 23.22
N ARG A 251 -9.56 16.95 22.81
CA ARG A 251 -8.22 16.37 22.77
C ARG A 251 -7.91 15.91 21.37
N PHE A 252 -6.70 16.18 20.91
CA PHE A 252 -6.22 15.71 19.62
C PHE A 252 -5.06 14.74 19.81
N LEU A 253 -5.26 13.48 19.40
CA LEU A 253 -4.28 12.41 19.45
C LEU A 253 -3.59 12.26 18.12
N ILE A 254 -2.29 12.48 18.07
CA ILE A 254 -1.42 12.23 16.94
C ILE A 254 -0.68 10.92 17.20
N VAL A 255 -1.13 9.84 16.57
CA VAL A 255 -0.67 8.48 16.85
C VAL A 255 0.16 7.95 15.68
N GLY A 256 1.43 7.58 15.94
CA GLY A 256 2.24 6.93 14.91
C GLY A 256 3.73 7.01 15.06
N LEU A 257 4.42 6.31 14.14
CA LEU A 257 5.87 6.12 14.18
C LEU A 257 6.66 7.40 13.89
N ASN A 258 7.90 7.44 14.42
CA ASN A 258 8.96 8.35 13.99
C ASN A 258 8.54 9.83 13.96
N PRO A 259 7.94 10.39 15.03
CA PRO A 259 7.58 11.81 15.01
C PRO A 259 8.80 12.68 14.79
N SER A 260 8.73 13.51 13.73
CA SER A 260 9.75 14.51 13.45
C SER A 260 9.84 15.54 14.59
N PRO A 261 10.93 16.28 14.75
CA PRO A 261 11.02 17.33 15.78
C PRO A 261 9.85 18.33 15.70
N ALA A 262 9.42 18.69 14.50
CA ALA A 262 8.28 19.57 14.28
C ALA A 262 6.97 18.98 14.79
N VAL A 263 6.72 17.67 14.60
CA VAL A 263 5.53 16.99 15.12
C VAL A 263 5.60 16.85 16.64
N ARG A 264 6.76 16.51 17.21
CA ARG A 264 6.92 16.41 18.67
C ARG A 264 6.56 17.74 19.38
N LYS A 265 6.97 18.87 18.77
CA LYS A 265 6.66 20.20 19.29
C LYS A 265 5.17 20.49 19.35
N LEU A 266 4.33 19.87 18.51
CA LEU A 266 2.87 20.01 18.57
C LEU A 266 2.30 19.48 19.90
N GLY A 267 2.98 18.55 20.57
CA GLY A 267 2.59 18.04 21.90
C GLY A 267 2.69 19.09 23.04
N GLU A 268 3.33 20.24 22.79
CA GLU A 268 3.35 21.39 23.72
C GLU A 268 2.07 22.22 23.63
N THR A 269 1.25 21.98 22.60
CA THR A 269 -0.04 22.67 22.44
C THR A 269 -1.07 22.08 23.42
N PRO A 270 -1.79 22.91 24.21
CA PRO A 270 -2.82 22.43 25.11
C PRO A 270 -3.88 21.57 24.39
N GLY A 271 -4.15 20.38 24.90
CA GLY A 271 -5.09 19.43 24.33
C GLY A 271 -4.53 18.53 23.22
N VAL A 272 -3.26 18.71 22.80
CA VAL A 272 -2.62 17.85 21.79
C VAL A 272 -1.69 16.84 22.44
N THR A 273 -1.78 15.58 22.02
CA THR A 273 -0.89 14.49 22.47
C THR A 273 -0.25 13.80 21.30
N VAL A 274 1.08 13.68 21.31
CA VAL A 274 1.87 12.94 20.33
C VAL A 274 2.41 11.67 20.97
N THR A 275 1.91 10.49 20.53
CA THR A 275 2.24 9.21 21.20
C THR A 275 3.59 8.64 20.78
N GLY A 276 4.06 8.94 19.58
CA GLY A 276 5.14 8.17 18.96
C GLY A 276 4.66 6.78 18.52
N ALA A 277 5.63 5.84 18.39
CA ALA A 277 5.33 4.47 18.02
C ALA A 277 4.47 3.76 19.08
N VAL A 278 3.41 3.13 18.65
CA VAL A 278 2.54 2.30 19.50
C VAL A 278 2.50 0.87 18.96
N ARG A 279 2.30 -0.09 19.85
CA ARG A 279 2.21 -1.52 19.47
C ARG A 279 0.93 -1.82 18.69
N ASP A 280 -0.17 -1.18 19.07
CA ASP A 280 -1.48 -1.31 18.46
C ASP A 280 -2.18 0.05 18.46
N VAL A 281 -2.76 0.42 17.32
CA VAL A 281 -3.49 1.69 17.17
C VAL A 281 -4.97 1.57 17.52
N GLN A 282 -5.53 0.35 17.57
CA GLN A 282 -6.95 0.14 17.83
C GLN A 282 -7.44 0.73 19.16
N PRO A 283 -6.72 0.62 20.30
CA PRO A 283 -7.14 1.26 21.54
C PRO A 283 -7.29 2.77 21.43
N TYR A 284 -6.47 3.43 20.60
CA TYR A 284 -6.56 4.88 20.37
C TYR A 284 -7.77 5.25 19.52
N TYR A 285 -8.12 4.43 18.52
CA TYR A 285 -9.38 4.62 17.78
C TYR A 285 -10.60 4.42 18.68
N ARG A 286 -10.62 3.37 19.52
CA ARG A 286 -11.75 3.08 20.42
C ARG A 286 -12.04 4.17 21.45
N GLN A 287 -11.05 4.97 21.85
CA GLN A 287 -11.25 6.13 22.73
C GLN A 287 -11.54 7.42 21.98
N SER A 288 -11.62 7.37 20.65
CA SER A 288 -11.81 8.56 19.81
C SER A 288 -13.23 8.64 19.26
N SER A 289 -13.75 9.84 19.22
CA SER A 289 -15.09 10.14 18.71
C SER A 289 -15.08 10.51 17.24
N VAL A 290 -13.97 11.09 16.77
CA VAL A 290 -13.80 11.56 15.39
C VAL A 290 -12.37 11.29 14.93
N CYS A 291 -12.22 10.76 13.73
CA CYS A 291 -10.94 10.71 13.02
C CYS A 291 -10.87 11.87 12.03
N VAL A 292 -9.72 12.54 11.96
CA VAL A 292 -9.47 13.58 10.96
C VAL A 292 -8.41 13.15 9.96
N ALA A 293 -8.62 13.51 8.69
CA ALA A 293 -7.63 13.30 7.63
C ALA A 293 -7.43 14.61 6.84
N PRO A 294 -6.82 15.64 7.45
CA PRO A 294 -6.70 16.99 6.90
C PRO A 294 -5.50 17.11 5.95
N LEU A 295 -5.33 16.12 5.07
CA LEU A 295 -4.21 16.02 4.14
C LEU A 295 -4.38 17.01 2.98
N ARG A 296 -3.42 17.92 2.81
CA ARG A 296 -3.37 18.82 1.64
C ARG A 296 -2.65 18.18 0.45
N ILE A 297 -1.96 17.07 0.71
CA ILE A 297 -1.27 16.25 -0.27
C ILE A 297 -1.60 14.80 0.06
N ALA A 298 -2.24 14.11 -0.87
CA ALA A 298 -2.56 12.69 -0.71
C ALA A 298 -2.52 11.97 -2.06
N ARG A 299 -2.15 10.69 -2.02
CA ARG A 299 -2.16 9.77 -3.15
C ARG A 299 -2.76 8.45 -2.72
N GLY A 300 -3.36 7.77 -3.70
CA GLY A 300 -3.96 6.46 -3.50
C GLY A 300 -5.01 6.46 -2.38
N ILE A 301 -5.24 5.29 -1.84
CA ILE A 301 -6.21 5.09 -0.75
C ILE A 301 -5.57 5.42 0.60
N GLN A 302 -6.21 6.27 1.39
CA GLN A 302 -5.77 6.59 2.72
C GLN A 302 -6.22 5.52 3.73
N ASN A 303 -5.33 4.59 4.06
CA ASN A 303 -5.62 3.46 4.96
C ASN A 303 -6.18 3.90 6.33
N LYS A 304 -5.77 5.08 6.84
CA LYS A 304 -6.31 5.64 8.08
C LYS A 304 -7.82 5.90 8.02
N ILE A 305 -8.33 6.29 6.85
CA ILE A 305 -9.77 6.50 6.63
C ILE A 305 -10.49 5.15 6.65
N LEU A 306 -10.01 4.18 5.87
CA LEU A 306 -10.59 2.83 5.87
C LEU A 306 -10.55 2.19 7.25
N GLN A 307 -9.44 2.32 7.98
CA GLN A 307 -9.28 1.78 9.32
C GLN A 307 -10.22 2.44 10.32
N SER A 308 -10.39 3.77 10.24
CA SER A 308 -11.33 4.50 11.06
C SER A 308 -12.76 4.02 10.83
N MET A 309 -13.19 3.93 9.56
CA MET A 309 -14.50 3.42 9.18
C MET A 309 -14.72 1.97 9.65
N ALA A 310 -13.70 1.11 9.50
CA ALA A 310 -13.74 -0.28 9.93
C ALA A 310 -13.89 -0.42 11.45
N LEU A 311 -13.32 0.49 12.22
CA LEU A 311 -13.40 0.50 13.68
C LEU A 311 -14.62 1.24 14.23
N GLY A 312 -15.45 1.83 13.37
CA GLY A 312 -16.66 2.55 13.75
C GLY A 312 -16.42 3.99 14.19
N VAL A 313 -15.31 4.60 13.79
CA VAL A 313 -15.01 6.00 14.10
C VAL A 313 -15.28 6.87 12.87
N PRO A 314 -16.21 7.85 12.92
CA PRO A 314 -16.55 8.70 11.79
C PRO A 314 -15.36 9.58 11.37
N VAL A 315 -15.30 9.93 10.10
CA VAL A 315 -14.16 10.63 9.51
C VAL A 315 -14.56 11.99 8.98
N VAL A 316 -13.74 13.01 9.26
CA VAL A 316 -13.72 14.29 8.55
C VAL A 316 -12.40 14.39 7.78
N ALA A 317 -12.49 14.58 6.48
CA ALA A 317 -11.34 14.56 5.58
C ALA A 317 -11.33 15.77 4.65
N THR A 318 -10.19 16.08 4.07
CA THR A 318 -10.10 16.99 2.91
C THR A 318 -10.45 16.24 1.61
N SER A 319 -10.78 16.97 0.57
CA SER A 319 -10.99 16.40 -0.78
C SER A 319 -9.74 15.68 -1.30
N ALA A 320 -8.54 16.16 -0.93
CA ALA A 320 -7.28 15.51 -1.26
C ALA A 320 -7.19 14.13 -0.61
N ALA A 321 -7.54 14.00 0.66
CA ALA A 321 -7.52 12.72 1.40
C ALA A 321 -8.61 11.75 0.93
N ALA A 322 -9.75 12.26 0.49
CA ALA A 322 -10.88 11.50 -0.02
C ALA A 322 -10.66 10.93 -1.43
N ARG A 323 -9.73 11.51 -2.18
CA ARG A 323 -9.48 11.24 -3.60
C ARG A 323 -9.06 9.82 -3.83
N GLY A 324 -9.45 8.87 -3.82
CA GLY A 324 -9.05 7.47 -4.03
C GLY A 324 -10.01 6.52 -3.37
N LEU A 325 -10.98 7.07 -2.65
CA LEU A 325 -12.04 6.32 -2.03
C LEU A 325 -13.31 6.46 -2.89
N GLU A 326 -13.96 5.34 -3.19
CA GLU A 326 -15.27 5.32 -3.85
C GLU A 326 -16.42 5.61 -2.88
N CYS A 327 -16.08 6.14 -1.71
CA CYS A 327 -17.02 6.58 -0.68
C CYS A 327 -17.75 7.87 -1.10
N ARG A 328 -18.99 8.03 -0.63
CA ARG A 328 -19.79 9.23 -0.88
C ARG A 328 -19.65 10.23 0.27
N PRO A 329 -19.18 11.48 -0.02
CA PRO A 329 -19.20 12.56 0.94
C PRO A 329 -20.62 12.79 1.53
N GLY A 330 -20.70 13.08 2.82
CA GLY A 330 -21.99 13.27 3.53
C GLY A 330 -22.70 11.96 3.92
N GLU A 331 -22.42 10.86 3.20
CA GLU A 331 -23.02 9.56 3.50
C GLU A 331 -22.10 8.66 4.34
N HIS A 332 -20.83 8.53 3.92
CA HIS A 332 -19.84 7.65 4.57
C HIS A 332 -18.80 8.41 5.39
N PHE A 333 -18.55 9.67 5.06
CA PHE A 333 -17.63 10.57 5.76
C PHE A 333 -17.91 12.01 5.36
N LEU A 334 -17.37 12.98 6.13
CA LEU A 334 -17.50 14.40 5.81
C LEU A 334 -16.25 14.87 5.06
N VAL A 335 -16.44 15.78 4.10
CA VAL A 335 -15.34 16.37 3.30
C VAL A 335 -15.41 17.87 3.36
N GLU A 336 -14.33 18.48 3.86
CA GLU A 336 -14.19 19.94 3.96
C GLU A 336 -12.75 20.34 3.73
N ASP A 337 -12.53 21.27 2.82
CA ASP A 337 -11.20 21.82 2.50
C ASP A 337 -10.89 23.12 3.23
N ASP A 338 -11.93 23.89 3.56
CA ASP A 338 -11.80 25.12 4.32
C ASP A 338 -11.57 24.82 5.80
N PRO A 339 -10.52 25.38 6.45
CA PRO A 339 -10.21 25.10 7.85
C PRO A 339 -11.33 25.42 8.82
N ALA A 340 -12.11 26.47 8.59
CA ALA A 340 -13.22 26.85 9.46
C ALA A 340 -14.37 25.84 9.36
N ARG A 341 -14.74 25.44 8.15
CA ARG A 341 -15.78 24.42 7.90
C ARG A 341 -15.34 23.05 8.40
N LEU A 342 -14.05 22.71 8.25
CA LEU A 342 -13.50 21.47 8.80
C LEU A 342 -13.61 21.46 10.34
N ALA A 343 -13.32 22.60 11.00
CA ALA A 343 -13.52 22.73 12.43
C ALA A 343 -15.01 22.59 12.82
N GLU A 344 -15.92 23.22 12.08
CA GLU A 344 -17.37 23.11 12.30
C GLU A 344 -17.85 21.66 12.17
N ALA A 345 -17.41 20.93 11.13
CA ALA A 345 -17.74 19.52 10.94
C ALA A 345 -17.25 18.64 12.11
N VAL A 346 -16.02 18.87 12.57
CA VAL A 346 -15.48 18.17 13.74
C VAL A 346 -16.29 18.49 15.00
N VAL A 347 -16.56 19.77 15.26
CA VAL A 347 -17.38 20.20 16.42
C VAL A 347 -18.78 19.60 16.37
N GLY A 348 -19.41 19.58 15.21
CA GLY A 348 -20.72 18.96 15.00
C GLY A 348 -20.71 17.49 15.43
N LEU A 349 -19.75 16.72 14.96
CA LEU A 349 -19.60 15.30 15.34
C LEU A 349 -19.22 15.11 16.82
N LEU A 350 -18.47 16.01 17.43
CA LEU A 350 -18.15 15.93 18.87
C LEU A 350 -19.36 16.16 19.73
N ARG A 351 -20.31 17.02 19.31
CA ARG A 351 -21.52 17.39 20.08
C ARG A 351 -22.71 16.48 19.83
N ASP A 352 -22.83 15.90 18.65
CA ASP A 352 -23.98 15.09 18.25
C ASP A 352 -23.59 13.59 18.16
N GLY A 353 -23.89 12.85 19.22
CA GLY A 353 -23.65 11.40 19.28
C GLY A 353 -24.50 10.59 18.30
N ALA A 354 -25.71 11.05 17.99
CA ALA A 354 -26.60 10.37 17.05
C ALA A 354 -26.07 10.49 15.60
N ALA A 355 -25.69 11.71 15.19
CA ALA A 355 -25.07 11.95 13.89
C ALA A 355 -23.75 11.18 13.75
N ARG A 356 -22.92 11.17 14.81
CA ARG A 356 -21.67 10.42 14.92
C ARG A 356 -21.88 8.93 14.66
N THR A 357 -22.83 8.31 15.37
CA THR A 357 -23.15 6.89 15.24
C THR A 357 -23.73 6.55 13.87
N ALA A 358 -24.64 7.36 13.36
CA ALA A 358 -25.26 7.15 12.06
C ALA A 358 -24.23 7.18 10.92
N LEU A 359 -23.28 8.15 10.96
CA LEU A 359 -22.21 8.26 9.98
C LEU A 359 -21.26 7.05 10.05
N ALA A 360 -20.84 6.65 11.26
CA ALA A 360 -19.98 5.51 11.51
C ALA A 360 -20.59 4.19 11.01
N THR A 361 -21.89 3.98 11.25
CA THR A 361 -22.60 2.75 10.81
C THR A 361 -22.62 2.65 9.28
N ARG A 362 -22.94 3.73 8.56
CA ARG A 362 -22.94 3.74 7.09
C ARG A 362 -21.53 3.54 6.53
N ALA A 363 -20.53 4.21 7.12
CA ALA A 363 -19.13 4.06 6.75
C ALA A 363 -18.64 2.62 6.92
N ARG A 364 -18.99 1.98 8.02
CA ARG A 364 -18.66 0.57 8.29
C ARG A 364 -19.27 -0.36 7.28
N ALA A 365 -20.57 -0.25 6.97
CA ALA A 365 -21.25 -1.08 5.98
C ALA A 365 -20.59 -0.96 4.60
N PHE A 366 -20.18 0.25 4.20
CA PHE A 366 -19.43 0.46 2.96
C PHE A 366 -18.10 -0.31 2.95
N VAL A 367 -17.30 -0.19 3.99
CA VAL A 367 -15.99 -0.85 4.09
C VAL A 367 -16.11 -2.37 4.12
N GLU A 368 -17.13 -2.92 4.79
CA GLU A 368 -17.42 -4.37 4.80
C GLU A 368 -17.68 -4.90 3.40
N GLY A 369 -18.47 -4.18 2.61
CA GLY A 369 -18.83 -4.60 1.25
C GLY A 369 -17.72 -4.44 0.21
N HIS A 370 -16.79 -3.49 0.40
CA HIS A 370 -15.87 -3.07 -0.67
C HIS A 370 -14.38 -3.23 -0.34
N HIS A 371 -14.02 -3.25 0.94
CA HIS A 371 -12.64 -3.18 1.40
C HIS A 371 -12.24 -4.26 2.41
N SER A 372 -12.98 -5.38 2.52
CA SER A 372 -12.53 -6.50 3.35
C SER A 372 -11.28 -7.14 2.75
N TRP A 373 -10.26 -7.46 3.56
CA TRP A 373 -9.08 -8.17 3.06
C TRP A 373 -9.44 -9.48 2.38
N ALA A 374 -10.45 -10.21 2.86
CA ALA A 374 -10.88 -11.46 2.24
C ALA A 374 -11.23 -11.27 0.75
N ALA A 375 -12.17 -10.37 0.46
CA ALA A 375 -12.60 -10.10 -0.92
C ALA A 375 -11.49 -9.49 -1.80
N VAL A 376 -10.65 -8.62 -1.23
CA VAL A 376 -9.51 -8.01 -1.94
C VAL A 376 -8.49 -9.07 -2.34
N LEU A 377 -8.12 -9.97 -1.42
CA LEU A 377 -7.09 -10.98 -1.65
C LEU A 377 -7.54 -12.09 -2.60
N GLU A 378 -8.80 -12.49 -2.57
CA GLU A 378 -9.38 -13.42 -3.56
C GLU A 378 -9.28 -12.85 -4.98
N ARG A 379 -9.53 -11.54 -5.16
CA ARG A 379 -9.37 -10.87 -6.46
C ARG A 379 -7.92 -10.81 -6.92
N VAL A 380 -6.96 -10.55 -6.00
CA VAL A 380 -5.53 -10.57 -6.32
C VAL A 380 -5.10 -11.97 -6.76
N GLU A 381 -5.50 -13.01 -6.01
CA GLU A 381 -5.19 -14.40 -6.33
C GLU A 381 -5.78 -14.82 -7.68
N ALA A 382 -7.03 -14.45 -7.97
CA ALA A 382 -7.67 -14.73 -9.25
C ALA A 382 -6.87 -14.16 -10.44
N ILE A 383 -6.33 -12.93 -10.32
CA ILE A 383 -5.47 -12.34 -11.36
C ILE A 383 -4.15 -13.10 -11.51
N VAL A 384 -3.55 -13.55 -10.41
CA VAL A 384 -2.32 -14.36 -10.48
C VAL A 384 -2.57 -15.70 -11.14
N MET A 385 -3.69 -16.34 -10.83
CA MET A 385 -4.10 -17.61 -11.44
C MET A 385 -4.42 -17.46 -12.94
N GLU A 386 -5.14 -16.40 -13.32
CA GLU A 386 -5.44 -16.06 -14.71
C GLU A 386 -4.15 -15.88 -15.51
N ALA A 387 -3.23 -15.06 -15.00
CA ALA A 387 -1.93 -14.83 -15.66
C ALA A 387 -1.13 -16.12 -15.84
N ALA A 388 -1.12 -17.01 -14.83
CA ALA A 388 -0.46 -18.30 -14.91
C ALA A 388 -1.12 -19.26 -15.90
N GLY A 389 -2.45 -19.21 -16.06
CA GLY A 389 -3.21 -20.00 -17.02
C GLY A 389 -3.04 -19.55 -18.46
N GLU A 390 -2.83 -18.26 -18.69
CA GLU A 390 -2.53 -17.68 -20.01
C GLU A 390 -1.11 -18.01 -20.53
N HIS A 391 -0.24 -18.64 -19.72
CA HIS A 391 1.13 -18.95 -20.13
C HIS A 391 1.18 -20.09 -21.16
N PRO A 392 1.86 -19.94 -22.33
CA PRO A 392 1.88 -20.93 -23.41
C PRO A 392 2.32 -22.33 -23.02
N ALA A 393 3.19 -22.45 -22.01
CA ALA A 393 3.66 -23.74 -21.50
C ALA A 393 2.56 -24.57 -20.80
N ARG A 394 1.45 -23.95 -20.36
CA ARG A 394 0.30 -24.62 -19.73
C ARG A 394 -0.90 -24.78 -20.67
N SER A 395 -0.99 -23.99 -21.73
CA SER A 395 -2.05 -24.11 -22.74
C SER A 395 -1.82 -25.24 -23.73
N ALA A 396 -0.69 -25.94 -23.71
CA ALA A 396 -0.50 -27.17 -24.46
C ALA A 396 -1.34 -28.30 -23.81
N PRO A 397 -2.31 -28.89 -24.52
CA PRO A 397 -3.10 -29.99 -23.98
C PRO A 397 -2.16 -31.13 -23.58
N ASN A 398 -2.34 -31.63 -22.35
CA ASN A 398 -1.64 -32.79 -21.83
C ASN A 398 -1.87 -33.93 -22.83
N ARG A 399 -0.86 -34.25 -23.67
CA ARG A 399 -0.94 -35.42 -24.53
C ARG A 399 -0.98 -36.62 -23.61
N VAL A 400 -2.17 -37.13 -23.37
CA VAL A 400 -2.40 -38.44 -22.76
C VAL A 400 -1.70 -39.43 -23.67
N SER A 401 -0.58 -39.97 -23.23
CA SER A 401 0.08 -41.11 -23.84
C SER A 401 -0.85 -42.32 -23.64
N VAL A 402 -1.67 -42.61 -24.66
CA VAL A 402 -2.38 -43.90 -24.74
C VAL A 402 -1.31 -44.95 -25.00
N SER A 403 -0.92 -45.64 -23.96
CA SER A 403 -0.15 -46.87 -24.03
C SER A 403 -0.99 -47.93 -24.74
N ALA A 404 -0.60 -48.26 -25.96
CA ALA A 404 -1.17 -49.40 -26.68
C ALA A 404 -0.76 -50.69 -25.97
N ALA A 405 -1.66 -51.24 -25.18
CA ALA A 405 -1.56 -52.60 -24.68
C ALA A 405 -1.72 -53.57 -25.86
N GLY A 406 -0.61 -54.14 -26.30
CA GLY A 406 -0.60 -55.19 -27.33
C GLY A 406 -1.28 -56.45 -26.84
N SER A 407 -2.40 -56.77 -27.48
CA SER A 407 -3.05 -58.07 -27.41
C SER A 407 -2.22 -59.11 -28.15
N LYS A 408 -1.59 -60.03 -27.43
CA LYS A 408 -1.10 -61.30 -28.03
C LYS A 408 -2.22 -62.33 -27.91
N ALA A 409 -2.91 -62.56 -29.01
CA ALA A 409 -3.75 -63.75 -29.19
C ALA A 409 -2.82 -64.93 -29.55
N GLY A 410 -2.78 -65.94 -28.68
CA GLY A 410 -2.16 -67.23 -28.96
C GLY A 410 -3.07 -68.09 -29.79
N ALA A 411 -2.57 -68.49 -30.93
CA ALA A 411 -3.18 -69.51 -31.73
C ALA A 411 -2.71 -70.92 -31.31
N THR A 412 -3.62 -71.78 -30.96
CA THR A 412 -3.39 -73.20 -30.83
C THR A 412 -4.13 -73.92 -31.97
N ARG A 413 -3.42 -74.77 -32.64
CA ARG A 413 -3.90 -75.81 -33.58
C ARG A 413 -3.48 -77.17 -33.00
N PRO A 414 -3.98 -78.22 -33.55
CA PRO A 414 -5.30 -78.61 -34.03
C PRO A 414 -5.97 -79.55 -33.07
#